data_a6757ef685e6f18c49fd6b827bc54c24
#
_entry.id   a6757ef685e6f18c49fd6b827bc54c24
#
_cell.length_a   1.000
_cell.length_b   1.000
_cell.length_c   1.000
_cell.angle_alpha   90.00
_cell.angle_beta   90.00
_cell.angle_gamma   90.00
#
_symmetry.space_group_name_H-M   'P 1'
#
loop_
_entity.id
_entity.type
_entity.pdbx_description
1 polymer ?
#
loop_
_entity_poly.entity_id
_entity_poly.type
_entity_poly.pdbx_seq_one_letter_code
_entity_poly.pdbx_strand_id
1 'polypeptide(L)'
;MPGRQLDPRLVVRDLVQSVVPYDERESADQQWMLDWIDAGHPLFRTAKPATPDRHLAVYAALLDEAARTVLLVDHAKAKAWLMPGGHVDPDENPQVTVVRELNEELKIAPPFHARLGSDAFFLTVTETRPPHSHTDATLWFVFSASQQMEIVPDPAEFSACRWFALDDAGAWAGDSDPQMHRFMAKLTSALELAPVG
;
A
#
# COMPACT_ATOMS: atom_id res chain seq x y z
N MET A 1 28.94 7.85 -16.73
CA MET A 1 28.99 6.84 -15.66
C MET A 1 27.61 6.25 -15.54
N PRO A 2 27.35 4.96 -15.81
CA PRO A 2 26.07 4.35 -15.49
C PRO A 2 25.93 4.43 -13.96
N GLY A 3 24.84 5.03 -13.48
CA GLY A 3 24.53 5.10 -12.06
C GLY A 3 24.53 3.70 -11.48
N ARG A 4 25.20 3.51 -10.34
CA ARG A 4 25.20 2.25 -9.59
C ARG A 4 23.75 1.97 -9.20
N GLN A 5 23.12 1.02 -9.88
CA GLN A 5 21.77 0.57 -9.50
C GLN A 5 21.89 0.04 -8.06
N LEU A 6 21.14 0.63 -7.15
CA LEU A 6 21.11 0.15 -5.78
C LEU A 6 20.56 -1.27 -5.76
N ASP A 7 21.10 -2.09 -4.88
CA ASP A 7 20.56 -3.44 -4.66
C ASP A 7 19.08 -3.33 -4.26
N PRO A 8 18.12 -3.87 -5.02
CA PRO A 8 16.71 -3.77 -4.74
C PRO A 8 16.34 -4.23 -3.33
N ARG A 9 17.05 -5.21 -2.80
CA ARG A 9 16.88 -5.69 -1.43
C ARG A 9 17.21 -4.61 -0.39
N LEU A 10 18.27 -3.85 -0.60
CA LEU A 10 18.65 -2.74 0.30
C LEU A 10 17.61 -1.63 0.25
N VAL A 11 17.09 -1.32 -0.94
CA VAL A 11 16.01 -0.33 -1.09
C VAL A 11 14.76 -0.74 -0.29
N VAL A 12 14.34 -2.00 -0.43
CA VAL A 12 13.20 -2.54 0.33
C VAL A 12 13.46 -2.48 1.83
N ARG A 13 14.67 -2.90 2.25
CA ARG A 13 15.07 -2.88 3.66
C ARG A 13 15.00 -1.49 4.27
N ASP A 14 15.52 -0.50 3.54
CA ASP A 14 15.52 0.90 3.99
C ASP A 14 14.09 1.44 4.11
N LEU A 15 13.20 1.14 3.14
CA LEU A 15 11.79 1.49 3.19
C LEU A 15 11.06 0.86 4.38
N VAL A 16 11.30 -0.42 4.65
CA VAL A 16 10.73 -1.10 5.82
C VAL A 16 11.23 -0.47 7.11
N GLN A 17 12.54 -0.20 7.20
CA GLN A 17 13.15 0.38 8.40
C GLN A 17 12.71 1.82 8.66
N SER A 18 12.36 2.59 7.63
CA SER A 18 11.93 3.99 7.76
C SER A 18 10.53 4.14 8.36
N VAL A 19 9.71 3.08 8.32
CA VAL A 19 8.37 3.12 8.90
C VAL A 19 8.44 3.32 10.42
N VAL A 20 7.75 4.33 10.92
CA VAL A 20 7.53 4.52 12.37
C VAL A 20 6.28 3.73 12.76
N PRO A 21 6.40 2.63 13.51
CA PRO A 21 5.25 1.80 13.85
C PRO A 21 4.20 2.56 14.67
N TYR A 22 2.94 2.36 14.35
CA TYR A 22 1.79 2.95 15.04
C TYR A 22 1.44 2.17 16.32
N ASP A 23 1.59 0.86 16.28
CA ASP A 23 1.23 -0.05 17.35
C ASP A 23 2.16 -1.27 17.41
N GLU A 24 1.96 -2.12 18.42
CA GLU A 24 2.77 -3.33 18.63
C GLU A 24 2.68 -4.31 17.45
N ARG A 25 1.54 -4.37 16.77
CA ARG A 25 1.36 -5.25 15.60
C ARG A 25 2.20 -4.77 14.43
N GLU A 26 2.18 -3.48 14.12
CA GLU A 26 3.02 -2.94 13.04
C GLU A 26 4.52 -3.09 13.37
N SER A 27 4.90 -2.91 14.64
CA SER A 27 6.26 -3.17 15.09
C SER A 27 6.68 -4.63 14.88
N ALA A 28 5.79 -5.58 15.17
CA ALA A 28 6.04 -7.00 14.94
C ALA A 28 6.10 -7.33 13.44
N ASP A 29 5.21 -6.77 12.63
CA ASP A 29 5.21 -6.94 11.18
C ASP A 29 6.50 -6.35 10.56
N GLN A 30 6.96 -5.17 11.04
CA GLN A 30 8.23 -4.56 10.63
C GLN A 30 9.43 -5.46 10.94
N GLN A 31 9.52 -5.97 12.17
CA GLN A 31 10.61 -6.86 12.55
C GLN A 31 10.59 -8.15 11.71
N TRP A 32 9.42 -8.73 11.49
CA TRP A 32 9.27 -9.90 10.64
C TRP A 32 9.76 -9.64 9.21
N MET A 33 9.42 -8.49 8.62
CA MET A 33 9.88 -8.12 7.28
C MET A 33 11.40 -7.94 7.24
N LEU A 34 11.99 -7.26 8.23
CA LEU A 34 13.44 -7.08 8.32
C LEU A 34 14.17 -8.43 8.44
N ASP A 35 13.70 -9.33 9.31
CA ASP A 35 14.28 -10.67 9.48
C ASP A 35 14.17 -11.49 8.17
N TRP A 36 13.02 -11.42 7.49
CA TRP A 36 12.80 -12.08 6.21
C TRP A 36 13.74 -11.57 5.11
N ILE A 37 13.95 -10.25 5.04
CA ILE A 37 14.88 -9.62 4.09
C ILE A 37 16.33 -10.02 4.41
N ASP A 38 16.73 -9.91 5.67
CA ASP A 38 18.10 -10.15 6.13
C ASP A 38 18.49 -11.64 6.03
N ALA A 39 17.50 -12.55 6.13
CA ALA A 39 17.70 -13.98 5.89
C ALA A 39 17.94 -14.35 4.41
N GLY A 40 17.83 -13.39 3.48
CA GLY A 40 18.11 -13.60 2.06
C GLY A 40 17.00 -14.31 1.29
N HIS A 41 15.79 -14.39 1.84
CA HIS A 41 14.66 -15.01 1.13
C HIS A 41 14.26 -14.22 -0.13
N PRO A 42 13.68 -14.88 -1.16
CA PRO A 42 13.11 -14.18 -2.31
C PRO A 42 12.06 -13.16 -1.88
N LEU A 43 12.12 -11.93 -2.41
CA LEU A 43 11.21 -10.85 -2.04
C LEU A 43 10.09 -10.64 -3.07
N PHE A 44 10.34 -10.97 -4.33
CA PHE A 44 9.47 -10.60 -5.44
C PHE A 44 8.70 -11.81 -5.97
N ARG A 45 7.48 -11.55 -6.41
CA ARG A 45 6.68 -12.59 -7.08
C ARG A 45 7.23 -12.84 -8.47
N THR A 46 7.59 -14.09 -8.77
CA THR A 46 8.16 -14.51 -10.06
C THR A 46 7.19 -15.27 -10.94
N ALA A 47 6.12 -15.85 -10.36
CA ALA A 47 5.10 -16.55 -11.12
C ALA A 47 3.74 -16.54 -10.41
N LYS A 48 2.65 -16.50 -11.20
CA LYS A 48 1.28 -16.65 -10.73
C LYS A 48 0.99 -18.13 -10.42
N PRO A 49 0.10 -18.47 -9.46
CA PRO A 49 -0.67 -17.50 -8.65
C PRO A 49 0.16 -16.85 -7.54
N ALA A 50 1.11 -17.54 -6.90
CA ALA A 50 1.82 -17.06 -5.74
C ALA A 50 3.17 -17.80 -5.57
N THR A 51 4.15 -17.49 -6.42
CA THR A 51 5.51 -18.04 -6.35
C THR A 51 6.53 -16.91 -6.24
N PRO A 52 7.32 -16.85 -5.17
CA PRO A 52 7.22 -17.63 -3.93
C PRO A 52 5.91 -17.36 -3.16
N ASP A 53 5.62 -18.18 -2.15
CA ASP A 53 4.42 -18.08 -1.30
C ASP A 53 4.42 -16.86 -0.33
N ARG A 54 5.52 -16.12 -0.33
CA ARG A 54 5.71 -14.85 0.39
C ARG A 54 6.38 -13.87 -0.54
N HIS A 55 5.77 -12.70 -0.72
CA HIS A 55 6.34 -11.69 -1.61
C HIS A 55 5.83 -10.29 -1.27
N LEU A 56 6.52 -9.29 -1.84
CA LEU A 56 6.21 -7.90 -1.63
C LEU A 56 5.00 -7.46 -2.44
N ALA A 57 4.18 -6.64 -1.80
CA ALA A 57 3.09 -5.89 -2.41
C ALA A 57 3.16 -4.41 -1.99
N VAL A 58 2.44 -3.58 -2.71
CA VAL A 58 2.29 -2.14 -2.42
C VAL A 58 0.82 -1.75 -2.46
N TYR A 59 0.44 -0.80 -1.58
CA TYR A 59 -0.85 -0.12 -1.61
C TYR A 59 -0.67 1.39 -1.70
N ALA A 60 -1.54 2.05 -2.46
CA ALA A 60 -1.60 3.48 -2.61
C ALA A 60 -2.84 4.05 -1.91
N ALA A 61 -2.66 4.75 -0.82
CA ALA A 61 -3.72 5.51 -0.17
C ALA A 61 -3.86 6.88 -0.84
N LEU A 62 -4.85 7.02 -1.69
CA LEU A 62 -5.20 8.28 -2.34
C LEU A 62 -6.01 9.12 -1.35
N LEU A 63 -5.39 10.14 -0.77
CA LEU A 63 -5.97 10.97 0.29
C LEU A 63 -6.44 12.32 -0.28
N ASP A 64 -7.74 12.62 -0.17
CA ASP A 64 -8.26 13.98 -0.20
C ASP A 64 -8.25 14.52 1.23
N GLU A 65 -7.19 15.25 1.59
CA GLU A 65 -7.00 15.75 2.94
C GLU A 65 -8.07 16.78 3.33
N ALA A 66 -8.50 17.62 2.38
CA ALA A 66 -9.51 18.65 2.64
C ALA A 66 -10.90 18.04 2.92
N ALA A 67 -11.24 16.97 2.20
CA ALA A 67 -12.49 16.24 2.40
C ALA A 67 -12.37 15.15 3.49
N ARG A 68 -11.16 14.87 4.02
CA ARG A 68 -10.86 13.79 4.96
C ARG A 68 -11.35 12.42 4.45
N THR A 69 -11.04 12.11 3.20
CA THR A 69 -11.47 10.86 2.56
C THR A 69 -10.31 10.17 1.88
N VAL A 70 -10.42 8.84 1.75
CA VAL A 70 -9.53 8.02 0.92
C VAL A 70 -10.33 7.28 -0.14
N LEU A 71 -9.70 7.04 -1.30
CA LEU A 71 -10.28 6.22 -2.35
C LEU A 71 -10.02 4.75 -2.06
N LEU A 72 -11.09 3.94 -2.13
CA LEU A 72 -10.99 2.49 -2.20
C LEU A 72 -11.57 1.99 -3.52
N VAL A 73 -11.09 0.83 -3.95
CA VAL A 73 -11.55 0.12 -5.14
C VAL A 73 -12.24 -1.18 -4.74
N ASP A 74 -13.37 -1.48 -5.36
CA ASP A 74 -14.06 -2.77 -5.22
C ASP A 74 -13.36 -3.80 -6.11
N HIS A 75 -12.44 -4.55 -5.53
CA HIS A 75 -11.59 -5.48 -6.26
C HIS A 75 -12.33 -6.75 -6.63
N ALA A 76 -12.60 -6.96 -7.93
CA ALA A 76 -13.44 -8.02 -8.45
C ALA A 76 -13.02 -9.46 -8.02
N LYS A 77 -11.71 -9.73 -7.94
CA LYS A 77 -11.17 -11.03 -7.54
C LYS A 77 -11.16 -11.23 -6.01
N ALA A 78 -10.78 -10.19 -5.26
CA ALA A 78 -10.73 -10.24 -3.81
C ALA A 78 -12.12 -10.15 -3.17
N LYS A 79 -13.11 -9.61 -3.89
CA LYS A 79 -14.46 -9.29 -3.39
C LYS A 79 -14.41 -8.45 -2.12
N ALA A 80 -13.58 -7.43 -2.16
CA ALA A 80 -13.33 -6.55 -1.03
C ALA A 80 -12.99 -5.14 -1.50
N TRP A 81 -13.29 -4.15 -0.66
CA TRP A 81 -12.84 -2.78 -0.82
C TRP A 81 -11.38 -2.67 -0.34
N LEU A 82 -10.47 -2.41 -1.26
CA LEU A 82 -9.04 -2.35 -1.00
C LEU A 82 -8.47 -0.99 -1.43
N MET A 83 -7.26 -0.68 -0.98
CA MET A 83 -6.45 0.34 -1.64
C MET A 83 -6.02 -0.18 -3.03
N PRO A 84 -5.94 0.68 -4.06
CA PRO A 84 -5.30 0.32 -5.32
C PRO A 84 -3.84 -0.06 -5.08
N GLY A 85 -3.31 -0.98 -5.89
CA GLY A 85 -1.95 -1.46 -5.75
C GLY A 85 -1.77 -2.88 -6.24
N GLY A 86 -0.55 -3.40 -6.09
CA GLY A 86 -0.22 -4.71 -6.64
C GLY A 86 1.10 -5.25 -6.13
N HIS A 87 1.58 -6.28 -6.79
CA HIS A 87 2.84 -6.93 -6.41
C HIS A 87 4.03 -6.22 -7.02
N VAL A 88 5.12 -6.19 -6.27
CA VAL A 88 6.39 -5.63 -6.73
C VAL A 88 7.04 -6.61 -7.71
N ASP A 89 7.32 -6.16 -8.92
CA ASP A 89 8.02 -6.96 -9.93
C ASP A 89 9.48 -7.21 -9.54
N PRO A 90 10.11 -8.29 -10.04
CA PRO A 90 11.52 -8.57 -9.77
C PRO A 90 12.40 -7.34 -10.03
N ASP A 91 13.19 -6.99 -9.02
CA ASP A 91 14.15 -5.88 -9.05
C ASP A 91 13.55 -4.48 -9.23
N GLU A 92 12.22 -4.34 -9.15
CA GLU A 92 11.56 -3.03 -9.16
C GLU A 92 11.62 -2.37 -7.77
N ASN A 93 11.74 -1.04 -7.75
CA ASN A 93 11.61 -0.26 -6.51
C ASN A 93 10.13 -0.14 -6.12
N PRO A 94 9.73 -0.47 -4.89
CA PRO A 94 8.32 -0.37 -4.44
C PRO A 94 7.66 1.00 -4.67
N GLN A 95 8.42 2.11 -4.58
CA GLN A 95 7.92 3.45 -4.88
C GLN A 95 7.60 3.63 -6.39
N VAL A 96 8.36 2.98 -7.26
CA VAL A 96 8.09 2.95 -8.70
C VAL A 96 6.89 2.06 -9.00
N THR A 97 6.84 0.87 -8.36
CA THR A 97 5.71 -0.05 -8.49
C THR A 97 4.39 0.64 -8.15
N VAL A 98 4.29 1.30 -6.99
CA VAL A 98 3.02 1.90 -6.55
C VAL A 98 2.55 3.01 -7.49
N VAL A 99 3.47 3.78 -8.09
CA VAL A 99 3.13 4.79 -9.11
C VAL A 99 2.69 4.12 -10.41
N ARG A 100 3.36 3.04 -10.83
CA ARG A 100 2.98 2.25 -12.01
C ARG A 100 1.59 1.68 -11.87
N GLU A 101 1.28 1.04 -10.72
CA GLU A 101 -0.04 0.47 -10.43
C GLU A 101 -1.15 1.54 -10.50
N LEU A 102 -0.94 2.71 -9.89
CA LEU A 102 -1.91 3.81 -10.00
C LEU A 102 -2.18 4.23 -11.45
N ASN A 103 -1.13 4.27 -12.28
CA ASN A 103 -1.31 4.60 -13.69
C ASN A 103 -1.97 3.47 -14.48
N GLU A 104 -1.65 2.23 -14.20
CA GLU A 104 -2.23 1.05 -14.89
C GLU A 104 -3.69 0.84 -14.49
N GLU A 105 -3.99 0.94 -13.20
CA GLU A 105 -5.28 0.62 -12.62
C GLU A 105 -6.30 1.77 -12.68
N LEU A 106 -5.86 3.01 -12.49
CA LEU A 106 -6.73 4.17 -12.34
C LEU A 106 -6.47 5.30 -13.36
N LYS A 107 -5.44 5.18 -14.20
CA LYS A 107 -4.99 6.18 -15.19
C LYS A 107 -4.60 7.52 -14.57
N ILE A 108 -4.03 7.49 -13.36
CA ILE A 108 -3.59 8.68 -12.63
C ILE A 108 -2.13 8.56 -12.18
N ALA A 109 -1.49 9.70 -11.93
CA ALA A 109 -0.14 9.78 -11.38
C ALA A 109 -0.05 10.95 -10.38
N PRO A 110 -0.75 10.89 -9.24
CA PRO A 110 -0.70 11.93 -8.23
C PRO A 110 0.67 11.98 -7.54
N PRO A 111 1.06 13.11 -6.95
CA PRO A 111 2.28 13.18 -6.15
C PRO A 111 2.10 12.43 -4.82
N PHE A 112 3.20 11.94 -4.27
CA PHE A 112 3.24 11.52 -2.87
C PHE A 112 2.79 12.66 -1.95
N HIS A 113 2.20 12.32 -0.81
CA HIS A 113 1.66 13.31 0.11
C HIS A 113 2.78 14.18 0.69
N ALA A 114 2.65 15.52 0.55
CA ALA A 114 3.74 16.45 0.82
C ALA A 114 4.29 16.39 2.27
N ARG A 115 3.43 16.11 3.25
CA ARG A 115 3.83 16.03 4.67
C ARG A 115 4.24 14.63 5.12
N LEU A 116 3.68 13.59 4.51
CA LEU A 116 3.96 12.21 4.90
C LEU A 116 5.12 11.61 4.09
N GLY A 117 5.54 12.29 3.02
CA GLY A 117 6.71 11.92 2.23
C GLY A 117 6.44 10.81 1.22
N SER A 118 7.52 10.34 0.62
CA SER A 118 7.52 9.27 -0.39
C SER A 118 7.91 7.91 0.17
N ASP A 119 8.28 7.83 1.45
CA ASP A 119 8.58 6.57 2.10
C ASP A 119 7.29 5.81 2.48
N ALA A 120 7.42 4.54 2.79
CA ALA A 120 6.28 3.76 3.24
C ALA A 120 5.75 4.33 4.56
N PHE A 121 4.46 4.67 4.58
CA PHE A 121 3.80 5.23 5.76
C PHE A 121 3.34 4.15 6.74
N PHE A 122 2.94 2.99 6.22
CA PHE A 122 2.43 1.86 6.99
C PHE A 122 2.89 0.57 6.35
N LEU A 123 2.96 -0.51 7.12
CA LEU A 123 3.28 -1.83 6.60
C LEU A 123 2.45 -2.92 7.28
N THR A 124 2.25 -4.02 6.55
CA THR A 124 1.51 -5.18 7.05
C THR A 124 2.09 -6.47 6.52
N VAL A 125 1.95 -7.54 7.31
CA VAL A 125 2.15 -8.91 6.88
C VAL A 125 0.82 -9.63 6.99
N THR A 126 0.22 -9.99 5.83
CA THR A 126 -1.14 -10.51 5.77
C THR A 126 -1.17 -11.81 4.97
N GLU A 127 -1.78 -12.85 5.51
CA GLU A 127 -2.11 -14.05 4.77
C GLU A 127 -3.38 -13.81 3.95
N THR A 128 -3.30 -14.04 2.63
CA THR A 128 -4.43 -13.86 1.72
C THR A 128 -5.43 -15.01 1.84
N ARG A 129 -6.65 -14.78 1.33
CA ARG A 129 -7.75 -15.77 1.42
C ARG A 129 -7.57 -16.91 0.40
N PRO A 130 -8.06 -18.15 0.71
CA PRO A 130 -8.15 -19.23 -0.28
C PRO A 130 -8.89 -18.80 -1.57
N PRO A 131 -8.66 -19.45 -2.73
CA PRO A 131 -7.99 -20.77 -2.90
C PRO A 131 -6.45 -20.69 -3.04
N HIS A 132 -5.83 -19.55 -3.21
CA HIS A 132 -4.37 -19.44 -3.44
C HIS A 132 -3.74 -18.60 -2.33
N SER A 133 -3.94 -19.04 -1.08
CA SER A 133 -3.37 -18.36 0.08
C SER A 133 -1.86 -18.23 -0.03
N HIS A 134 -1.38 -17.02 0.25
CA HIS A 134 0.04 -16.65 0.30
C HIS A 134 0.19 -15.50 1.29
N THR A 135 1.42 -15.13 1.60
CA THR A 135 1.70 -14.00 2.50
C THR A 135 2.13 -12.79 1.70
N ASP A 136 1.35 -11.73 1.78
CA ASP A 136 1.72 -10.41 1.27
C ASP A 136 2.43 -9.60 2.37
N ALA A 137 3.67 -9.20 2.10
CA ALA A 137 4.40 -8.20 2.86
C ALA A 137 4.16 -6.85 2.17
N THR A 138 3.20 -6.07 2.66
CA THR A 138 2.67 -4.91 1.94
C THR A 138 3.22 -3.61 2.52
N LEU A 139 3.75 -2.75 1.66
CA LEU A 139 4.14 -1.37 1.96
C LEU A 139 3.02 -0.43 1.49
N TRP A 140 2.55 0.46 2.38
CA TRP A 140 1.47 1.38 2.11
C TRP A 140 2.01 2.79 1.97
N PHE A 141 1.72 3.43 0.85
CA PHE A 141 2.17 4.79 0.51
C PHE A 141 0.98 5.75 0.48
N VAL A 142 1.20 7.01 0.85
CA VAL A 142 0.14 8.02 0.84
C VAL A 142 0.38 9.04 -0.26
N PHE A 143 -0.64 9.30 -1.05
CA PHE A 143 -0.63 10.23 -2.16
C PHE A 143 -1.62 11.36 -1.95
N SER A 144 -1.27 12.57 -2.38
CA SER A 144 -2.21 13.69 -2.43
C SER A 144 -3.17 13.51 -3.60
N ALA A 145 -4.46 13.48 -3.32
CA ALA A 145 -5.50 13.34 -4.32
C ALA A 145 -6.69 14.27 -4.02
N SER A 146 -7.66 14.31 -4.90
CA SER A 146 -8.91 15.08 -4.71
C SER A 146 -10.08 14.29 -5.28
N GLN A 147 -11.24 14.41 -4.65
CA GLN A 147 -12.49 13.85 -5.15
C GLN A 147 -12.89 14.38 -6.54
N GLN A 148 -12.29 15.50 -6.96
CA GLN A 148 -12.51 16.10 -8.27
C GLN A 148 -11.57 15.54 -9.36
N MET A 149 -10.60 14.69 -8.99
CA MET A 149 -9.70 14.04 -9.92
C MET A 149 -10.47 13.10 -10.83
N GLU A 150 -10.22 13.17 -12.13
CA GLU A 150 -10.76 12.20 -13.07
C GLU A 150 -10.04 10.86 -12.89
N ILE A 151 -10.79 9.84 -12.48
CA ILE A 151 -10.29 8.49 -12.21
C ILE A 151 -10.99 7.54 -13.19
N VAL A 152 -10.19 6.76 -13.91
CA VAL A 152 -10.69 5.77 -14.86
C VAL A 152 -10.23 4.38 -14.40
N PRO A 153 -11.03 3.67 -13.57
CA PRO A 153 -10.67 2.36 -13.07
C PRO A 153 -10.64 1.32 -14.20
N ASP A 154 -9.67 0.40 -14.13
CA ASP A 154 -9.61 -0.73 -15.04
C ASP A 154 -10.78 -1.69 -14.75
N PRO A 155 -11.74 -1.87 -15.68
CA PRO A 155 -12.89 -2.74 -15.48
C PRO A 155 -12.54 -4.24 -15.41
N ALA A 156 -11.32 -4.64 -15.77
CA ALA A 156 -10.85 -6.01 -15.62
C ALA A 156 -10.43 -6.34 -14.17
N GLU A 157 -10.12 -5.31 -13.39
CA GLU A 157 -9.66 -5.47 -12.00
C GLU A 157 -10.73 -4.99 -11.00
N PHE A 158 -11.46 -3.93 -11.29
CA PHE A 158 -12.38 -3.26 -10.37
C PHE A 158 -13.79 -3.14 -10.90
N SER A 159 -14.77 -3.42 -10.03
CA SER A 159 -16.18 -3.20 -10.32
C SER A 159 -16.63 -1.76 -9.99
N ALA A 160 -15.96 -1.10 -9.07
CA ALA A 160 -16.23 0.28 -8.68
C ALA A 160 -15.01 0.93 -7.98
N CYS A 161 -15.02 2.26 -7.89
CA CYS A 161 -14.18 3.01 -6.97
C CYS A 161 -15.03 4.05 -6.22
N ARG A 162 -14.68 4.32 -4.96
CA ARG A 162 -15.44 5.26 -4.12
C ARG A 162 -14.55 5.89 -3.05
N TRP A 163 -14.85 7.14 -2.72
CA TRP A 163 -14.26 7.85 -1.60
C TRP A 163 -14.97 7.50 -0.30
N PHE A 164 -14.19 7.19 0.73
CA PHE A 164 -14.65 6.81 2.06
C PHE A 164 -14.09 7.79 3.08
N ALA A 165 -14.94 8.26 4.00
CA ALA A 165 -14.49 9.11 5.09
C ALA A 165 -13.55 8.35 6.04
N LEU A 166 -12.50 9.01 6.52
CA LEU A 166 -11.51 8.41 7.41
C LEU A 166 -12.12 7.95 8.74
N ASP A 167 -13.16 8.63 9.20
CA ASP A 167 -13.81 8.42 10.50
C ASP A 167 -15.12 7.60 10.42
N ASP A 168 -15.57 7.25 9.21
CA ASP A 168 -16.76 6.39 9.04
C ASP A 168 -16.37 4.91 8.90
N ALA A 169 -15.94 4.32 10.02
CA ALA A 169 -15.57 2.89 10.07
C ALA A 169 -16.70 1.97 9.60
N GLY A 170 -17.97 2.36 9.77
CA GLY A 170 -19.12 1.57 9.30
C GLY A 170 -19.18 1.45 7.78
N ALA A 171 -18.65 2.44 7.05
CA ALA A 171 -18.70 2.46 5.60
C ALA A 171 -17.64 1.56 4.93
N TRP A 172 -16.48 1.34 5.59
CA TRP A 172 -15.37 0.60 4.99
C TRP A 172 -14.94 -0.66 5.76
N ALA A 173 -15.42 -0.88 6.99
CA ALA A 173 -14.95 -1.99 7.86
C ALA A 173 -15.53 -3.38 7.52
N GLY A 174 -16.52 -3.50 6.62
CA GLY A 174 -17.18 -4.78 6.33
C GLY A 174 -16.28 -5.70 5.49
N ASP A 175 -16.27 -5.46 4.19
CA ASP A 175 -15.50 -6.24 3.22
C ASP A 175 -14.27 -5.45 2.76
N SER A 176 -13.31 -5.20 3.66
CA SER A 176 -12.07 -4.50 3.38
C SER A 176 -10.84 -5.30 3.82
N ASP A 177 -9.65 -4.72 3.57
CA ASP A 177 -8.42 -5.26 4.13
C ASP A 177 -8.52 -5.34 5.67
N PRO A 178 -8.15 -6.45 6.32
CA PRO A 178 -8.28 -6.62 7.76
C PRO A 178 -7.46 -5.60 8.57
N GLN A 179 -6.48 -4.95 7.98
CA GLN A 179 -5.65 -3.93 8.62
C GLN A 179 -6.11 -2.49 8.32
N MET A 180 -7.16 -2.32 7.51
CA MET A 180 -7.65 -1.00 7.09
C MET A 180 -7.93 -0.08 8.29
N HIS A 181 -8.55 -0.59 9.35
CA HIS A 181 -8.86 0.19 10.55
C HIS A 181 -7.60 0.74 11.25
N ARG A 182 -6.49 0.00 11.25
CA ARG A 182 -5.22 0.42 11.83
C ARG A 182 -4.55 1.49 10.98
N PHE A 183 -4.56 1.28 9.65
CA PHE A 183 -4.08 2.28 8.69
C PHE A 183 -4.84 3.60 8.82
N MET A 184 -6.17 3.57 8.83
CA MET A 184 -7.01 4.77 8.98
C MET A 184 -6.76 5.50 10.30
N ALA A 185 -6.59 4.77 11.40
CA ALA A 185 -6.26 5.35 12.70
C ALA A 185 -4.89 6.03 12.70
N LYS A 186 -3.86 5.38 12.14
CA LYS A 186 -2.52 5.97 11.99
C LYS A 186 -2.56 7.22 11.12
N LEU A 187 -3.25 7.16 9.98
CA LEU A 187 -3.38 8.30 9.07
C LEU A 187 -4.09 9.48 9.74
N THR A 188 -5.21 9.24 10.40
CA THR A 188 -5.95 10.27 11.14
C THR A 188 -5.06 10.94 12.19
N SER A 189 -4.36 10.16 13.01
CA SER A 189 -3.43 10.68 14.03
C SER A 189 -2.31 11.52 13.41
N ALA A 190 -1.73 11.08 12.29
CA ALA A 190 -0.67 11.82 11.62
C ALA A 190 -1.16 13.16 11.02
N LEU A 191 -2.41 13.22 10.57
CA LEU A 191 -3.01 14.45 10.05
C LEU A 191 -3.33 15.45 11.16
N GLU A 192 -3.66 14.98 12.37
CA GLU A 192 -3.97 15.82 13.53
C GLU A 192 -2.72 16.42 14.20
N LEU A 193 -1.61 15.67 14.19
CA LEU A 193 -0.34 16.10 14.82
C LEU A 193 0.45 17.15 14.01
N ALA A 194 0.04 17.42 12.76
CA ALA A 194 0.74 18.40 11.95
C ALA A 194 0.26 19.82 12.24
N PRO A 195 1.17 20.79 12.43
CA PRO A 195 0.78 22.17 12.63
C PRO A 195 -0.02 22.67 11.41
N VAL A 196 -1.19 23.24 11.68
CA VAL A 196 -1.89 24.06 10.70
C VAL A 196 -0.99 25.26 10.42
N GLY A 197 -0.32 25.25 9.26
CA GLY A 197 0.55 26.32 8.79
C GLY A 197 -0.24 27.51 8.29
#